data_06dbf1dafc511de4439e36d51c585768
#
_entry.id   06dbf1dafc511de4439e36d51c585768
#
_cell.length_a   1.000
_cell.length_b   1.000
_cell.length_c   1.000
_cell.angle_alpha   90.00
_cell.angle_beta   90.00
_cell.angle_gamma   90.00
#
_symmetry.space_group_name_H-M   'P 1'
#
loop_
_entity.id
_entity.type
_entity.pdbx_description
1 polymer ?
#
loop_
_entity_poly.entity_id
_entity_poly.type
_entity_poly.pdbx_seq_one_letter_code
_entity_poly.pdbx_strand_id
1 'polypeptide(L)'
;DAKIKEVNRRLDVPEEDLVRWNDGEIVCARIGAMVWVAIEGASAGVQGTLPPKFRPVNRNLDFSLTSPEKRSANGWCTITKEGVVNVDFSDPAAKTGYGMAMYVRDFTIN
;
A
#
# COMPACT_ATOMS: atom_id res chain seq x y z
N ASP A 1 -9.93 12.36 -12.27
CA ASP A 1 -11.33 11.96 -12.30
C ASP A 1 -12.04 12.49 -11.05
N ALA A 2 -13.33 12.67 -11.15
CA ALA A 2 -14.12 13.33 -10.10
C ALA A 2 -14.08 12.56 -8.77
N LYS A 3 -14.01 11.24 -8.84
CA LYS A 3 -13.99 10.40 -7.65
C LYS A 3 -12.67 10.57 -6.88
N ILE A 4 -11.56 10.66 -7.59
CA ILE A 4 -10.26 10.89 -6.96
C ILE A 4 -10.21 12.27 -6.33
N LYS A 5 -10.74 13.28 -7.02
CA LYS A 5 -10.79 14.63 -6.50
C LYS A 5 -11.64 14.71 -5.24
N GLU A 6 -12.73 13.96 -5.19
CA GLU A 6 -13.58 13.92 -4.00
C GLU A 6 -12.84 13.31 -2.81
N VAL A 7 -12.12 12.22 -3.02
CA VAL A 7 -11.32 11.59 -1.96
C VAL A 7 -10.22 12.53 -1.49
N ASN A 8 -9.51 13.16 -2.41
CA ASN A 8 -8.44 14.11 -2.07
C ASN A 8 -8.97 15.26 -1.23
N ARG A 9 -10.13 15.78 -1.58
CA ARG A 9 -10.73 16.89 -0.85
C ARG A 9 -11.09 16.49 0.58
N ARG A 10 -11.63 15.27 0.76
CA ARG A 10 -11.99 14.77 2.08
C ARG A 10 -10.79 14.53 2.97
N LEU A 11 -9.72 14.04 2.39
CA LEU A 11 -8.50 13.73 3.14
C LEU A 11 -7.53 14.91 3.18
N ASP A 12 -7.86 15.99 2.48
CA ASP A 12 -6.97 17.14 2.35
C ASP A 12 -5.60 16.73 1.78
N VAL A 13 -5.60 15.83 0.80
CA VAL A 13 -4.39 15.31 0.18
C VAL A 13 -4.35 15.75 -1.28
N PRO A 14 -3.31 16.49 -1.70
CA PRO A 14 -3.14 16.83 -3.11
C PRO A 14 -2.97 15.60 -4.00
N GLU A 15 -3.34 15.70 -5.26
CA GLU A 15 -3.20 14.58 -6.19
C GLU A 15 -1.78 14.05 -6.29
N GLU A 16 -0.78 14.91 -6.22
CA GLU A 16 0.61 14.47 -6.28
C GLU A 16 1.04 13.67 -5.06
N ASP A 17 0.23 13.69 -4.01
CA ASP A 17 0.48 12.91 -2.80
C ASP A 17 -0.43 11.69 -2.72
N LEU A 18 -0.97 11.27 -3.84
CA LEU A 18 -1.82 10.10 -3.93
C LEU A 18 -1.35 9.21 -5.08
N VAL A 19 -1.25 7.91 -4.81
CA VAL A 19 -0.96 6.89 -5.82
C VAL A 19 -2.11 5.89 -5.82
N ARG A 20 -2.57 5.51 -6.99
CA ARG A 20 -3.66 4.57 -7.13
C ARG A 20 -3.37 3.63 -8.29
N TRP A 21 -3.29 2.35 -8.00
CA TRP A 21 -2.96 1.31 -8.98
C TRP A 21 -4.07 0.28 -9.11
N ASN A 22 -4.07 -0.42 -10.24
CA ASN A 22 -4.92 -1.59 -10.48
C ASN A 22 -6.40 -1.30 -10.19
N ASP A 23 -6.89 -0.20 -10.76
CA ASP A 23 -8.28 0.25 -10.59
C ASP A 23 -8.67 0.46 -9.13
N GLY A 24 -7.69 0.87 -8.32
CA GLY A 24 -7.95 1.17 -6.92
C GLY A 24 -7.73 0.03 -5.97
N GLU A 25 -7.17 -1.08 -6.42
CA GLU A 25 -6.79 -2.17 -5.51
C GLU A 25 -5.69 -1.76 -4.55
N ILE A 26 -4.85 -0.83 -4.96
CA ILE A 26 -3.78 -0.32 -4.12
C ILE A 26 -3.83 1.19 -4.13
N VAL A 27 -3.94 1.76 -2.95
CA VAL A 27 -3.97 3.21 -2.78
C VAL A 27 -2.93 3.59 -1.74
N CYS A 28 -2.08 4.54 -2.08
CA CYS A 28 -1.12 5.12 -1.14
C CYS A 28 -1.38 6.61 -1.06
N ALA A 29 -1.39 7.14 0.15
CA ALA A 29 -1.55 8.57 0.36
C ALA A 29 -0.45 9.05 1.30
N ARG A 30 0.09 10.22 1.02
CA ARG A 30 1.05 10.85 1.91
C ARG A 30 0.44 12.09 2.52
N ILE A 31 0.50 12.17 3.84
CA ILE A 31 0.01 13.33 4.57
C ILE A 31 1.14 13.73 5.51
N GLY A 32 1.83 14.81 5.16
CA GLY A 32 3.03 15.22 5.90
C GLY A 32 4.10 14.14 5.84
N ALA A 33 4.55 13.69 7.00
CA ALA A 33 5.55 12.63 7.12
C ALA A 33 4.95 11.22 7.09
N MET A 34 3.64 11.10 7.09
CA MET A 34 2.96 9.82 7.17
C MET A 34 2.57 9.31 5.79
N VAL A 35 2.74 8.02 5.57
CA VAL A 35 2.26 7.34 4.37
C VAL A 35 1.26 6.28 4.78
N TRP A 36 0.13 6.27 4.09
CA TRP A 36 -0.94 5.30 4.29
C TRP A 36 -1.00 4.42 3.06
N VAL A 37 -1.08 3.12 3.27
CA VAL A 37 -1.21 2.16 2.18
C VAL A 37 -2.42 1.29 2.45
N ALA A 38 -3.32 1.19 1.49
CA ALA A 38 -4.46 0.31 1.56
C ALA A 38 -4.39 -0.67 0.39
N ILE A 39 -4.52 -1.95 0.72
CA ILE A 39 -4.58 -3.04 -0.27
C ILE A 39 -6.00 -3.58 -0.24
N GLU A 40 -6.67 -3.52 -1.38
CA GLU A 40 -8.07 -3.91 -1.47
C GLU A 40 -8.28 -4.92 -2.60
N GLY A 41 -7.91 -6.15 -2.35
CA GLY A 41 -8.14 -7.23 -3.32
C GLY A 41 -6.98 -7.49 -4.26
N ALA A 42 -5.76 -7.21 -3.84
CA ALA A 42 -4.59 -7.44 -4.71
C ALA A 42 -4.22 -8.91 -4.75
N SER A 43 -3.87 -9.38 -5.94
CA SER A 43 -3.38 -10.75 -6.13
C SER A 43 -1.88 -10.82 -5.88
N ALA A 44 -1.37 -12.06 -5.74
CA ALA A 44 0.05 -12.28 -5.46
C ALA A 44 0.94 -11.74 -6.58
N GLY A 45 2.09 -11.23 -6.20
CA GLY A 45 3.10 -10.76 -7.12
C GLY A 45 3.49 -9.30 -6.87
N VAL A 46 4.38 -8.79 -7.71
CA VAL A 46 4.80 -7.40 -7.66
C VAL A 46 3.68 -6.53 -8.22
N GLN A 47 3.27 -5.57 -7.43
CA GLN A 47 2.18 -4.68 -7.82
C GLN A 47 2.68 -3.44 -8.56
N GLY A 48 3.84 -2.96 -8.19
CA GLY A 48 4.44 -1.78 -8.80
C GLY A 48 5.52 -1.20 -7.91
N THR A 49 6.00 -0.03 -8.29
CA THR A 49 7.06 0.67 -7.55
C THR A 49 6.58 2.06 -7.17
N LEU A 50 6.56 2.34 -5.89
CA LEU A 50 6.13 3.65 -5.38
C LEU A 50 7.12 4.74 -5.78
N PRO A 51 6.62 5.93 -6.09
CA PRO A 51 7.50 7.08 -6.28
C PRO A 51 8.32 7.37 -5.01
N PRO A 52 9.47 8.05 -5.16
CA PRO A 52 10.39 8.24 -4.01
C PRO A 52 9.74 8.81 -2.75
N LYS A 53 8.80 9.72 -2.90
CA LYS A 53 8.21 10.36 -1.72
C LYS A 53 7.29 9.47 -0.90
N PHE A 54 6.98 8.25 -1.40
CA PHE A 54 6.15 7.29 -0.67
C PHE A 54 6.97 6.13 -0.10
N ARG A 55 8.24 6.05 -0.40
CA ARG A 55 9.05 4.89 -0.03
C ARG A 55 9.44 4.92 1.44
N PRO A 56 9.45 3.78 2.12
CA PRO A 56 10.08 3.69 3.44
C PRO A 56 11.58 3.90 3.26
N VAL A 57 12.17 4.77 4.08
CA VAL A 57 13.57 5.16 3.87
C VAL A 57 14.56 4.35 4.68
N ASN A 58 14.12 3.77 5.78
CA ASN A 58 15.05 3.14 6.73
C ASN A 58 15.10 1.62 6.63
N ARG A 59 14.03 0.99 6.18
CA ARG A 59 13.98 -0.47 6.13
C ARG A 59 12.81 -0.90 5.26
N ASN A 60 12.82 -2.17 4.87
CA ASN A 60 11.67 -2.78 4.23
C ASN A 60 10.55 -2.97 5.25
N LEU A 61 9.31 -2.88 4.79
CA LEU A 61 8.15 -3.03 5.65
C LEU A 61 7.35 -4.25 5.21
N ASP A 62 6.82 -4.97 6.20
CA ASP A 62 5.88 -6.07 5.97
C ASP A 62 4.63 -5.81 6.79
N PHE A 63 3.46 -6.07 6.21
CA PHE A 63 2.22 -6.04 6.98
C PHE A 63 1.29 -7.12 6.48
N SER A 64 0.40 -7.56 7.38
CA SER A 64 -0.47 -8.70 7.14
C SER A 64 -1.62 -8.35 6.21
N LEU A 65 -2.00 -9.33 5.39
CA LEU A 65 -3.19 -9.27 4.56
C LEU A 65 -4.09 -10.44 4.90
N THR A 66 -5.39 -10.22 4.81
CA THR A 66 -6.36 -11.30 4.93
C THR A 66 -6.88 -11.64 3.54
N SER A 67 -7.19 -12.92 3.34
CA SER A 67 -7.75 -13.38 2.08
C SER A 67 -9.12 -13.99 2.32
N PRO A 68 -10.20 -13.46 1.70
CA PRO A 68 -11.53 -14.04 1.90
C PRO A 68 -11.67 -15.43 1.29
N GLU A 69 -10.86 -15.77 0.30
CA GLU A 69 -10.90 -17.09 -0.33
C GLU A 69 -10.31 -18.18 0.58
N LYS A 70 -9.35 -17.80 1.42
CA LYS A 70 -8.69 -18.75 2.32
C LYS A 70 -8.25 -18.02 3.58
N ARG A 71 -9.16 -17.87 4.53
CA ARG A 71 -8.90 -17.08 5.73
C ARG A 71 -7.81 -17.65 6.63
N SER A 72 -7.57 -18.96 6.52
CA SER A 72 -6.50 -19.58 7.30
C SER A 72 -5.11 -19.38 6.69
N ALA A 73 -5.03 -18.87 5.46
CA ALA A 73 -3.73 -18.59 4.84
C ALA A 73 -3.15 -17.31 5.43
N ASN A 74 -1.83 -17.27 5.52
CA ASN A 74 -1.13 -16.05 5.84
C ASN A 74 -0.90 -15.28 4.56
N GLY A 75 -1.22 -13.99 4.59
CA GLY A 75 -0.92 -13.08 3.50
C GLY A 75 -0.12 -11.92 4.02
N TRP A 76 0.74 -11.36 3.20
CA TRP A 76 1.51 -10.19 3.58
C TRP A 76 1.86 -9.34 2.36
N CYS A 77 2.09 -8.08 2.64
CA CYS A 77 2.57 -7.13 1.65
C CYS A 77 3.92 -6.62 2.12
N THR A 78 4.91 -6.65 1.24
CA THR A 78 6.24 -6.12 1.51
C THR A 78 6.42 -4.87 0.68
N ILE A 79 6.87 -3.79 1.30
CA ILE A 79 7.27 -2.57 0.61
C ILE A 79 8.74 -2.36 0.89
N THR A 80 9.57 -2.46 -0.15
CA THR A 80 11.02 -2.33 0.02
C THR A 80 11.43 -0.86 0.12
N LYS A 81 12.65 -0.62 0.56
CA LYS A 81 13.22 0.73 0.60
C LYS A 81 13.23 1.39 -0.78
N GLU A 82 13.31 0.59 -1.82
CA GLU A 82 13.27 1.07 -3.20
C GLU A 82 11.85 1.31 -3.70
N GLY A 83 10.86 0.99 -2.88
CA GLY A 83 9.46 1.25 -3.20
C GLY A 83 8.72 0.11 -3.87
N VAL A 84 9.35 -1.05 -4.04
CA VAL A 84 8.69 -2.19 -4.69
C VAL A 84 7.62 -2.75 -3.75
N VAL A 85 6.40 -2.84 -4.23
CA VAL A 85 5.27 -3.38 -3.47
C VAL A 85 4.99 -4.79 -3.98
N ASN A 86 5.09 -5.76 -3.09
CA ASN A 86 4.89 -7.17 -3.42
C ASN A 86 3.89 -7.80 -2.48
N VAL A 87 2.95 -8.56 -3.04
CA VAL A 87 1.93 -9.28 -2.27
C VAL A 87 2.22 -10.77 -2.36
N ASP A 88 2.10 -11.48 -1.25
CA ASP A 88 2.36 -12.90 -1.20
C ASP A 88 1.42 -13.60 -0.22
N PHE A 89 1.20 -14.90 -0.43
CA PHE A 89 0.34 -15.71 0.42
C PHE A 89 0.99 -17.06 0.67
N SER A 90 0.71 -17.64 1.85
CA SER A 90 1.23 -18.96 2.21
C SER A 90 0.50 -20.11 1.50
N ASP A 91 -0.65 -19.83 0.88
CA ASP A 91 -1.49 -20.86 0.25
C ASP A 91 -1.99 -20.33 -1.09
N PRO A 92 -1.83 -21.11 -2.18
CA PRO A 92 -2.30 -20.65 -3.50
C PRO A 92 -3.83 -20.54 -3.63
N ALA A 93 -4.58 -21.06 -2.66
CA ALA A 93 -6.03 -20.88 -2.64
C ALA A 93 -6.40 -19.43 -2.24
N ALA A 94 -5.50 -18.69 -1.63
CA ALA A 94 -5.70 -17.29 -1.34
C ALA A 94 -5.46 -16.49 -2.63
N LYS A 95 -6.51 -15.87 -3.16
CA LYS A 95 -6.46 -15.20 -4.46
C LYS A 95 -6.30 -13.70 -4.35
N THR A 96 -6.90 -13.10 -3.33
CA THR A 96 -6.85 -11.64 -3.14
C THR A 96 -6.57 -11.33 -1.70
N GLY A 97 -5.84 -10.24 -1.46
CA GLY A 97 -5.48 -9.81 -0.12
C GLY A 97 -6.01 -8.44 0.21
N TYR A 98 -6.39 -8.27 1.48
CA TYR A 98 -6.92 -7.02 2.01
C TYR A 98 -6.18 -6.64 3.28
N GLY A 99 -5.75 -5.41 3.37
CA GLY A 99 -5.07 -4.92 4.55
C GLY A 99 -4.66 -3.47 4.38
N MET A 100 -4.10 -2.91 5.43
CA MET A 100 -3.61 -1.54 5.38
C MET A 100 -2.46 -1.36 6.34
N ALA A 101 -1.64 -0.38 6.05
CA ALA A 101 -0.52 -0.02 6.90
C ALA A 101 -0.30 1.48 6.85
N MET A 102 0.44 1.95 7.84
CA MET A 102 0.80 3.34 7.95
C MET A 102 2.25 3.39 8.43
N TYR A 103 3.06 4.23 7.83
CA TYR A 103 4.44 4.37 8.27
C TYR A 103 4.89 5.82 8.16
N VAL A 104 5.88 6.16 8.97
CA VAL A 104 6.50 7.47 8.92
C VAL A 104 7.60 7.41 7.88
N ARG A 105 7.43 8.20 6.85
CA ARG A 105 8.39 8.19 5.75
C ARG A 105 9.56 9.10 6.03
N ASP A 106 9.27 10.25 6.60
CA ASP A 106 10.28 11.28 6.78
C ASP A 106 10.76 11.30 8.22
N PHE A 107 11.51 10.27 8.55
CA PHE A 107 11.99 10.10 9.88
C PHE A 107 13.38 10.67 10.00
N THR A 108 13.52 11.87 9.65
CA THR A 108 14.82 12.50 9.61
C THR A 108 15.13 13.17 10.89
N ILE A 109 14.98 12.45 11.91
CA ILE A 109 15.33 13.01 13.15
C ILE A 109 16.76 12.84 13.36
N ASN A 110 17.53 13.46 12.95
CA ASN A 110 18.92 13.31 13.25
C ASN A 110 19.60 14.64 13.25
#